data_4d90ed2b430a192e9f2166bb5703fb71
#
_entry.id   4d90ed2b430a192e9f2166bb5703fb71
#
_cell.length_a   1.000
_cell.length_b   1.000
_cell.length_c   1.000
_cell.angle_alpha   90.00
_cell.angle_beta   90.00
_cell.angle_gamma   90.00
#
_symmetry.space_group_name_H-M   'P 1'
#
loop_
_entity.id
_entity.type
_entity.pdbx_description
1 polymer ?
#
loop_
_entity_poly.entity_id
_entity_poly.type
_entity_poly.pdbx_seq_one_letter_code
_entity_poly.pdbx_strand_id
1 'polypeptide(L)'
;YFIIGNHEVYAGLNITKIIHEKTNIIELDNSVKMFKDIQIVGVTDPGNQKDHIKLSTIKYDKDKPTILLRHQPAEVDEAAKAGIDLQLSGHTHNGQVIPFNFAVRAFWKYTKGLYKIDDMYLYVSPGTGTWGPPMRLGSLNEITYITLTPKK
;
A
#
# COMPACT_ATOMS: atom_id res chain seq x y z
N TYR A 1 6.86 8.45 -4.53
CA TYR A 1 7.37 7.29 -3.77
C TYR A 1 6.73 6.01 -4.28
N PHE A 2 7.48 4.92 -4.27
CA PHE A 2 7.07 3.62 -4.76
C PHE A 2 7.51 2.53 -3.78
N ILE A 3 6.71 1.48 -3.64
CA ILE A 3 7.06 0.26 -2.93
C ILE A 3 6.85 -0.94 -3.85
N ILE A 4 7.63 -1.97 -3.66
CA ILE A 4 7.50 -3.23 -4.39
C ILE A 4 6.23 -3.96 -3.94
N GLY A 5 5.40 -4.35 -4.90
CA GLY A 5 4.27 -5.24 -4.71
C GLY A 5 4.60 -6.67 -5.15
N ASN A 6 3.66 -7.58 -4.95
CA ASN A 6 3.84 -8.98 -5.33
C ASN A 6 4.06 -9.18 -6.84
N HIS A 7 3.54 -8.32 -7.68
CA HIS A 7 3.72 -8.42 -9.14
C HIS A 7 5.16 -8.12 -9.57
N GLU A 8 5.82 -7.14 -8.95
CA GLU A 8 7.23 -6.86 -9.20
C GLU A 8 8.11 -8.06 -8.79
N VAL A 9 7.77 -8.72 -7.67
CA VAL A 9 8.46 -9.93 -7.23
C VAL A 9 8.28 -11.07 -8.24
N TYR A 10 7.08 -11.27 -8.77
CA TYR A 10 6.80 -12.33 -9.75
C TYR A 10 7.42 -12.05 -11.12
N ALA A 11 7.42 -10.79 -11.56
CA ALA A 11 8.00 -10.38 -12.84
C ALA A 11 9.52 -10.32 -12.82
N GLY A 12 10.13 -10.37 -11.63
CA GLY A 12 11.55 -10.15 -11.41
C GLY A 12 11.88 -8.66 -11.25
N LEU A 13 12.76 -8.37 -10.30
CA LEU A 13 13.06 -6.99 -9.86
C LEU A 13 13.76 -6.10 -10.92
N ASN A 14 13.99 -6.60 -12.12
CA ASN A 14 14.53 -5.79 -13.23
C ASN A 14 13.62 -4.60 -13.59
N ILE A 15 12.31 -4.68 -13.30
CA ILE A 15 11.39 -3.58 -13.57
C ILE A 15 11.69 -2.37 -12.67
N THR A 16 12.11 -2.60 -11.43
CA THR A 16 12.46 -1.52 -10.50
C THR A 16 13.68 -0.75 -11.00
N LYS A 17 14.64 -1.45 -11.61
CA LYS A 17 15.79 -0.81 -12.26
C LYS A 17 15.36 0.16 -13.36
N ILE A 18 14.40 -0.22 -14.19
CA ILE A 18 13.84 0.65 -15.25
C ILE A 18 13.17 1.89 -14.64
N ILE A 19 12.44 1.72 -13.55
CA ILE A 19 11.80 2.84 -12.84
C ILE A 19 12.87 3.82 -12.34
N HIS A 20 13.93 3.34 -11.71
CA HIS A 20 15.04 4.17 -11.22
C HIS A 20 15.78 4.91 -12.33
N GLU A 21 16.05 4.22 -13.45
CA GLU A 21 16.83 4.80 -14.55
C GLU A 21 16.03 5.83 -15.38
N LYS A 22 14.70 5.69 -15.45
CA LYS A 22 13.85 6.50 -16.35
C LYS A 22 12.95 7.50 -15.66
N THR A 23 12.90 7.49 -14.33
CA THR A 23 11.98 8.36 -13.56
C THR A 23 12.66 8.92 -12.32
N ASN A 24 12.03 9.96 -11.73
CA ASN A 24 12.43 10.49 -10.43
C ASN A 24 11.66 9.82 -9.26
N ILE A 25 11.06 8.66 -9.50
CA ILE A 25 10.35 7.90 -8.47
C ILE A 25 11.36 7.31 -7.49
N ILE A 26 11.08 7.50 -6.21
CA ILE A 26 11.93 7.01 -5.11
C ILE A 26 11.32 5.72 -4.58
N GLU A 27 12.05 4.63 -4.71
CA GLU A 27 11.68 3.36 -4.10
C GLU A 27 11.96 3.38 -2.59
N LEU A 28 11.02 2.86 -1.82
CA LEU A 28 11.16 2.66 -0.38
C LEU A 28 11.19 1.15 -0.11
N ASP A 29 12.37 0.57 -0.10
CA ASP A 29 12.59 -0.82 0.28
C ASP A 29 12.83 -0.89 1.79
N ASN A 30 11.77 -1.21 2.55
CA ASN A 30 11.79 -1.33 4.02
C ASN A 30 12.51 -0.15 4.70
N SER A 31 12.18 1.04 4.28
CA SER A 31 12.92 2.25 4.62
C SER A 31 11.98 3.43 4.87
N VAL A 32 12.56 4.51 5.38
CA VAL A 32 11.87 5.75 5.73
C VAL A 32 12.45 6.91 4.95
N LYS A 33 11.61 7.78 4.45
CA LYS A 33 11.99 9.07 3.85
C LYS A 33 11.16 10.20 4.47
N MET A 34 11.80 11.32 4.68
CA MET A 34 11.12 12.55 5.05
C MET A 34 10.60 13.25 3.79
N PHE A 35 9.36 13.67 3.82
CA PHE A 35 8.78 14.62 2.88
C PHE A 35 8.23 15.80 3.69
N LYS A 36 8.97 16.92 3.69
CA LYS A 36 8.73 18.03 4.61
C LYS A 36 8.73 17.52 6.06
N ASP A 37 7.64 17.72 6.79
CA ASP A 37 7.50 17.33 8.20
C ASP A 37 6.84 15.94 8.38
N ILE A 38 6.55 15.24 7.28
CA ILE A 38 5.87 13.93 7.28
C ILE A 38 6.89 12.84 6.98
N GLN A 39 6.84 11.74 7.71
CA GLN A 39 7.57 10.52 7.40
C GLN A 39 6.76 9.65 6.45
N ILE A 40 7.44 9.10 5.45
CA ILE A 40 6.89 8.09 4.56
C ILE A 40 7.68 6.81 4.79
N VAL A 41 7.01 5.82 5.32
CA VAL A 41 7.55 4.48 5.59
C VAL A 41 7.11 3.57 4.46
N GLY A 42 8.04 2.88 3.81
CA GLY A 42 7.74 1.88 2.80
C GLY A 42 8.04 0.48 3.30
N VAL A 43 7.10 -0.44 3.13
CA VAL A 43 7.27 -1.88 3.41
C VAL A 43 7.12 -2.65 2.11
N THR A 44 8.19 -3.34 1.72
CA THR A 44 8.21 -4.18 0.52
C THR A 44 7.34 -5.42 0.71
N ASP A 45 6.53 -5.74 -0.30
CA ASP A 45 5.75 -6.97 -0.32
C ASP A 45 6.68 -8.16 -0.64
N PRO A 46 6.73 -9.19 0.20
CA PRO A 46 7.59 -10.34 -0.04
C PRO A 46 7.05 -11.30 -1.13
N GLY A 47 5.90 -10.98 -1.74
CA GLY A 47 5.22 -11.89 -2.65
C GLY A 47 4.72 -13.14 -1.90
N ASN A 48 5.10 -14.32 -2.39
CA ASN A 48 4.78 -15.61 -1.75
C ASN A 48 5.83 -16.07 -0.72
N GLN A 49 6.83 -15.24 -0.42
CA GLN A 49 7.84 -15.59 0.57
C GLN A 49 7.23 -15.51 1.99
N LYS A 50 7.64 -16.46 2.84
CA LYS A 50 7.12 -16.54 4.22
C LYS A 50 7.69 -15.46 5.15
N ASP A 51 8.77 -14.81 4.75
CA ASP A 51 9.49 -13.82 5.56
C ASP A 51 8.93 -12.42 5.32
N HIS A 52 7.78 -12.13 5.92
CA HIS A 52 7.25 -10.77 5.97
C HIS A 52 8.15 -9.90 6.83
N ILE A 53 8.67 -8.81 6.26
CA ILE A 53 9.35 -7.79 7.05
C ILE A 53 8.29 -7.10 7.90
N LYS A 54 8.47 -7.18 9.21
CA LYS A 54 7.55 -6.55 10.16
C LYS A 54 7.84 -5.06 10.24
N LEU A 55 6.79 -4.26 10.28
CA LEU A 55 6.90 -2.80 10.50
C LEU A 55 7.76 -2.47 11.73
N SER A 56 7.72 -3.31 12.76
CA SER A 56 8.50 -3.14 14.00
C SER A 56 10.03 -3.16 13.80
N THR A 57 10.53 -3.67 12.67
CA THR A 57 11.95 -3.67 12.35
C THR A 57 12.42 -2.37 11.71
N ILE A 58 11.51 -1.53 11.25
CA ILE A 58 11.82 -0.24 10.62
C ILE A 58 11.79 0.84 11.69
N LYS A 59 12.90 1.58 11.80
CA LYS A 59 13.02 2.67 12.77
C LYS A 59 12.49 3.97 12.17
N TYR A 60 11.48 4.56 12.78
CA TYR A 60 10.94 5.88 12.48
C TYR A 60 10.57 6.62 13.77
N ASP A 61 10.39 7.93 13.68
CA ASP A 61 10.09 8.80 14.81
C ASP A 61 8.57 8.81 15.06
N LYS A 62 8.14 8.29 16.20
CA LYS A 62 6.70 8.15 16.53
C LYS A 62 6.01 9.49 16.85
N ASP A 63 6.79 10.55 17.07
CA ASP A 63 6.27 11.88 17.37
C ASP A 63 5.98 12.70 16.09
N LYS A 64 6.27 12.12 14.91
CA LYS A 64 6.03 12.76 13.62
C LYS A 64 4.88 12.11 12.86
N PRO A 65 4.09 12.92 12.13
CA PRO A 65 3.08 12.38 11.22
C PRO A 65 3.69 11.34 10.26
N THR A 66 3.09 10.16 10.21
CA THR A 66 3.66 9.02 9.48
C THR A 66 2.67 8.40 8.52
N ILE A 67 3.06 8.31 7.25
CA ILE A 67 2.34 7.58 6.20
C ILE A 67 3.06 6.26 5.94
N LEU A 68 2.33 5.16 6.04
CA LEU A 68 2.81 3.84 5.68
C LEU A 68 2.34 3.48 4.27
N LEU A 69 3.29 3.18 3.39
CA LEU A 69 3.04 2.54 2.11
C LEU A 69 3.22 1.03 2.27
N ARG A 70 2.15 0.27 2.07
CA ARG A 70 2.16 -1.19 2.15
C ARG A 70 1.25 -1.75 1.06
N HIS A 71 1.77 -2.63 0.20
CA HIS A 71 1.03 -3.11 -0.95
C HIS A 71 -0.28 -3.82 -0.55
N GLN A 72 -0.21 -4.78 0.33
CA GLN A 72 -1.39 -5.49 0.83
C GLN A 72 -2.03 -4.75 2.01
N PRO A 73 -3.39 -4.71 2.14
CA PRO A 73 -4.08 -4.17 3.31
C PRO A 73 -4.04 -5.16 4.48
N ALA A 74 -2.83 -5.50 4.91
CA ALA A 74 -2.52 -6.46 5.95
C ALA A 74 -1.82 -5.79 7.15
N GLU A 75 -1.77 -6.48 8.30
CA GLU A 75 -1.16 -6.01 9.55
C GLU A 75 -1.64 -4.62 9.98
N VAL A 76 -2.93 -4.35 9.73
CA VAL A 76 -3.55 -3.03 9.92
C VAL A 76 -3.62 -2.66 11.41
N ASP A 77 -3.96 -3.62 12.26
CA ASP A 77 -4.03 -3.40 13.71
C ASP A 77 -2.64 -3.18 14.31
N GLU A 78 -1.61 -3.84 13.77
CA GLU A 78 -0.21 -3.64 14.13
C GLU A 78 0.27 -2.25 13.74
N ALA A 79 -0.08 -1.78 12.54
CA ALA A 79 0.26 -0.45 12.06
C ALA A 79 -0.39 0.65 12.95
N ALA A 80 -1.65 0.48 13.31
CA ALA A 80 -2.35 1.39 14.21
C ALA A 80 -1.68 1.46 15.58
N LYS A 81 -1.35 0.31 16.19
CA LYS A 81 -0.63 0.23 17.48
C LYS A 81 0.79 0.78 17.40
N ALA A 82 1.41 0.74 16.24
CA ALA A 82 2.75 1.28 16.00
C ALA A 82 2.77 2.81 15.88
N GLY A 83 1.61 3.48 15.82
CA GLY A 83 1.48 4.94 15.74
C GLY A 83 1.53 5.48 14.30
N ILE A 84 1.12 4.67 13.32
CA ILE A 84 0.91 5.13 11.94
C ILE A 84 -0.37 5.97 11.88
N ASP A 85 -0.32 7.11 11.21
CA ASP A 85 -1.51 7.98 11.01
C ASP A 85 -2.33 7.57 9.78
N LEU A 86 -1.64 7.18 8.69
CA LEU A 86 -2.29 6.79 7.44
C LEU A 86 -1.55 5.62 6.80
N GLN A 87 -2.25 4.51 6.55
CA GLN A 87 -1.75 3.43 5.71
C GLN A 87 -2.40 3.51 4.32
N LEU A 88 -1.57 3.46 3.27
CA LEU A 88 -2.00 3.39 1.87
C LEU A 88 -1.71 2.00 1.34
N SER A 89 -2.73 1.32 0.83
CA SER A 89 -2.65 -0.04 0.31
C SER A 89 -3.40 -0.19 -1.01
N GLY A 90 -3.11 -1.26 -1.72
CA GLY A 90 -3.77 -1.64 -2.96
C GLY A 90 -4.08 -3.13 -3.01
N HIS A 91 -3.46 -3.86 -3.95
CA HIS A 91 -3.45 -5.32 -4.11
C HIS A 91 -4.78 -5.97 -4.46
N THR A 92 -5.86 -5.60 -3.80
CA THR A 92 -7.16 -6.29 -3.90
C THR A 92 -7.89 -6.06 -5.20
N HIS A 93 -7.56 -4.97 -5.93
CA HIS A 93 -8.26 -4.48 -7.12
C HIS A 93 -9.79 -4.35 -6.93
N ASN A 94 -10.28 -4.41 -5.67
CA ASN A 94 -11.70 -4.59 -5.34
C ASN A 94 -12.33 -5.77 -6.11
N GLY A 95 -11.53 -6.81 -6.37
CA GLY A 95 -11.92 -8.01 -7.11
C GLY A 95 -11.95 -7.87 -8.62
N GLN A 96 -11.69 -6.68 -9.18
CA GLN A 96 -11.56 -6.35 -10.60
C GLN A 96 -12.76 -6.76 -11.50
N VAL A 97 -13.24 -8.01 -11.41
CA VAL A 97 -14.28 -8.57 -12.29
C VAL A 97 -15.35 -9.29 -11.46
N ILE A 98 -16.63 -8.96 -11.71
CA ILE A 98 -17.78 -9.70 -11.16
C ILE A 98 -17.84 -11.09 -11.84
N PRO A 99 -18.08 -12.20 -11.09
CA PRO A 99 -18.43 -12.26 -9.65
C PRO A 99 -17.23 -12.41 -8.70
N PHE A 100 -16.00 -12.32 -9.19
CA PHE A 100 -14.79 -12.56 -8.38
C PHE A 100 -14.62 -11.56 -7.23
N ASN A 101 -15.22 -10.38 -7.34
CA ASN A 101 -15.26 -9.40 -6.26
C ASN A 101 -15.90 -9.93 -4.97
N PHE A 102 -16.83 -10.88 -5.04
CA PHE A 102 -17.40 -11.52 -3.84
C PHE A 102 -16.37 -12.43 -3.15
N ALA A 103 -15.59 -13.18 -3.93
CA ALA A 103 -14.51 -14.00 -3.39
C ALA A 103 -13.46 -13.12 -2.70
N VAL A 104 -13.01 -12.03 -3.33
CA VAL A 104 -12.02 -11.12 -2.74
C VAL A 104 -12.52 -10.54 -1.42
N ARG A 105 -13.80 -10.16 -1.32
CA ARG A 105 -14.40 -9.67 -0.06
C ARG A 105 -14.51 -10.72 1.03
N ALA A 106 -14.55 -11.99 0.67
CA ALA A 106 -14.54 -13.07 1.65
C ALA A 106 -13.13 -13.31 2.24
N PHE A 107 -12.06 -13.04 1.45
CA PHE A 107 -10.68 -13.22 1.88
C PHE A 107 -10.07 -11.98 2.53
N TRP A 108 -10.46 -10.78 2.07
CA TRP A 108 -9.89 -9.52 2.53
C TRP A 108 -10.91 -8.70 3.31
N LYS A 109 -10.58 -8.39 4.55
CA LYS A 109 -11.39 -7.51 5.41
C LYS A 109 -11.55 -6.10 4.81
N TYR A 110 -10.49 -5.60 4.18
CA TYR A 110 -10.41 -4.27 3.57
C TYR A 110 -10.15 -4.39 2.08
N THR A 111 -11.09 -3.96 1.23
CA THR A 111 -10.99 -4.18 -0.22
C THR A 111 -10.96 -2.90 -1.04
N LYS A 112 -11.59 -1.82 -0.58
CA LYS A 112 -11.62 -0.52 -1.26
C LYS A 112 -12.12 0.58 -0.33
N GLY A 113 -11.50 1.76 -0.42
CA GLY A 113 -11.96 2.99 0.24
C GLY A 113 -11.25 3.28 1.54
N LEU A 114 -11.81 4.22 2.30
CA LEU A 114 -11.26 4.73 3.54
C LEU A 114 -11.88 4.02 4.75
N TYR A 115 -11.03 3.55 5.64
CA TYR A 115 -11.40 2.94 6.92
C TYR A 115 -10.71 3.69 8.06
N LYS A 116 -11.39 3.80 9.19
CA LYS A 116 -10.79 4.30 10.43
C LYS A 116 -10.56 3.11 11.37
N ILE A 117 -9.32 2.97 11.85
CA ILE A 117 -8.89 1.92 12.76
C ILE A 117 -8.19 2.62 13.93
N ASP A 118 -8.83 2.68 15.08
CA ASP A 118 -8.40 3.48 16.22
C ASP A 118 -8.10 4.94 15.80
N ASP A 119 -6.88 5.42 15.96
CA ASP A 119 -6.45 6.75 15.53
C ASP A 119 -5.88 6.80 14.11
N MET A 120 -5.66 5.65 13.46
CA MET A 120 -5.14 5.52 12.11
C MET A 120 -6.24 5.52 11.06
N TYR A 121 -5.92 6.02 9.87
CA TYR A 121 -6.71 5.79 8.65
C TYR A 121 -6.03 4.76 7.77
N LEU A 122 -6.81 3.83 7.19
CA LEU A 122 -6.39 2.96 6.11
C LEU A 122 -7.13 3.35 4.84
N TYR A 123 -6.41 3.60 3.77
CA TYR A 123 -7.01 3.74 2.45
C TYR A 123 -6.56 2.59 1.55
N VAL A 124 -7.54 1.89 0.95
CA VAL A 124 -7.29 0.80 0.00
C VAL A 124 -7.75 1.24 -1.38
N SER A 125 -6.80 1.44 -2.30
CA SER A 125 -7.09 1.78 -3.69
C SER A 125 -7.35 0.53 -4.53
N PRO A 126 -8.36 0.53 -5.42
CA PRO A 126 -8.52 -0.53 -6.42
C PRO A 126 -7.46 -0.45 -7.54
N GLY A 127 -6.65 0.62 -7.57
CA GLY A 127 -5.58 0.83 -8.54
C GLY A 127 -6.05 1.28 -9.92
N THR A 128 -5.09 1.62 -10.76
CA THR A 128 -5.30 2.07 -12.15
C THR A 128 -5.13 0.96 -13.18
N GLY A 129 -4.33 -0.07 -12.85
CA GLY A 129 -4.02 -1.19 -13.72
C GLY A 129 -5.01 -2.35 -13.58
N THR A 130 -4.64 -3.46 -14.19
CA THR A 130 -5.36 -4.74 -14.12
C THR A 130 -4.39 -5.86 -13.77
N TRP A 131 -4.93 -6.96 -13.25
CA TRP A 131 -4.20 -8.21 -13.15
C TRP A 131 -4.92 -9.27 -14.00
N GLY A 132 -4.14 -10.21 -14.57
CA GLY A 132 -4.71 -11.18 -15.51
C GLY A 132 -5.28 -10.50 -16.78
N PRO A 133 -6.55 -10.70 -17.11
CA PRO A 133 -7.14 -10.09 -18.30
C PRO A 133 -7.20 -8.56 -18.17
N PRO A 134 -6.94 -7.81 -19.29
CA PRO A 134 -6.92 -6.34 -19.28
C PRO A 134 -8.35 -5.77 -19.31
N MET A 135 -9.16 -6.15 -18.33
CA MET A 135 -10.57 -5.72 -18.22
C MET A 135 -10.97 -5.51 -16.78
N ARG A 136 -11.92 -4.63 -16.56
CA ARG A 136 -12.59 -4.43 -15.27
C ARG A 136 -14.11 -4.46 -15.44
N LEU A 137 -14.79 -5.16 -14.55
CA LEU A 137 -16.25 -5.23 -14.49
C LEU A 137 -16.70 -5.19 -13.03
N GLY A 138 -17.37 -4.10 -12.64
CA GLY A 138 -17.81 -3.89 -11.25
C GLY A 138 -16.74 -3.34 -10.30
N SER A 139 -15.56 -2.98 -10.83
CA SER A 139 -14.51 -2.26 -10.11
C SER A 139 -13.80 -1.30 -11.05
N LEU A 140 -14.10 -0.01 -10.95
CA LEU A 140 -13.50 1.04 -11.78
C LEU A 140 -12.05 1.31 -11.39
N ASN A 141 -11.28 1.78 -12.37
CA ASN A 141 -9.95 2.34 -12.14
C ASN A 141 -10.04 3.57 -11.25
N GLU A 142 -9.00 3.81 -10.46
CA GLU A 142 -8.97 4.93 -9.54
C GLU A 142 -7.57 5.54 -9.43
N ILE A 143 -7.51 6.87 -9.54
CA ILE A 143 -6.41 7.69 -9.06
C ILE A 143 -6.94 8.47 -7.87
N THR A 144 -6.34 8.28 -6.72
CA THR A 144 -6.81 8.87 -5.46
C THR A 144 -6.07 10.16 -5.17
N TYR A 145 -6.82 11.24 -4.93
CA TYR A 145 -6.28 12.48 -4.40
C TYR A 145 -6.59 12.58 -2.90
N ILE A 146 -5.55 12.70 -2.07
CA ILE A 146 -5.69 12.78 -0.62
C ILE A 146 -5.19 14.13 -0.14
N THR A 147 -6.02 14.84 0.63
CA THR A 147 -5.63 16.06 1.32
C THR A 147 -5.40 15.76 2.80
N LEU A 148 -4.19 16.05 3.27
CA LEU A 148 -3.85 15.97 4.69
C LEU A 148 -4.05 17.34 5.34
N THR A 149 -4.73 17.35 6.48
CA THR A 149 -4.93 18.56 7.27
C THR A 149 -4.42 18.34 8.70
N PRO A 150 -3.91 19.38 9.37
CA PRO A 150 -3.53 19.27 10.77
C PRO A 150 -4.70 18.77 11.63
N LYS A 151 -4.41 17.92 12.59
CA LYS A 151 -5.40 17.51 13.61
C LYS A 151 -5.74 18.75 14.44
N LYS A 152 -7.02 19.10 14.54
CA LYS A 152 -7.51 20.17 15.42
C LYS A 152 -7.42 19.73 16.87
#